data_cd15b6973c0451d0502ea3d8ab0a2cdb
#
_entry.id   cd15b6973c0451d0502ea3d8ab0a2cdb
#
_cell.length_a   1.000
_cell.length_b   1.000
_cell.length_c   1.000
_cell.angle_alpha   90.00
_cell.angle_beta   90.00
_cell.angle_gamma   90.00
#
_symmetry.space_group_name_H-M   'P 1'
#
loop_
_entity.id
_entity.type
_entity.pdbx_description
1 polymer ?
#
loop_
_entity_poly.entity_id
_entity_poly.type
_entity_poly.pdbx_seq_one_letter_code
_entity_poly.pdbx_strand_id
1 'polypeptide(L)'
;GTAIELEEIELSDEQKARVPHLANMLAFEGDWSSDEAKEVLKTQAVLASYDADGVLNGATQIQLANAIDSLYTQGENDADEASLGAVYTDGGIQVNLWAPTAQSVSLKLFNDAKVETASYPMELDSNSGVWRYEGGIELDRQLFSQFVNLHDEDLKPEGWETHVIPTITNPEDAVIYEGHIRDFSVRDESTSAQHRGKYLAFTEQGSVPNQHLAKLVENGLTHFYVLPANDMATVEEDESQSVDLTSTVADLCRLNRQAAVCDEENADASLQSVFDSYDAIAEPQKAQALTEQMRGDDRFNWGYDPYHFNVPEGSYATDADGVTRIKEMRAMNQSLHEMGMRVALDVVYNHTNASGLNGKSVLDKVVPGYYHRYDTVTGGIVRETCCDDTEPRNRMMEKFMQDSLVMWATQYKFDSFRFDIMSQATKDTMLRLESAVKAVDEDNYFYGEGWIKEDRGYEQATQINMAGTQIGTYNDRIREAVRQGQIFSTEPSDSALAAQDNVKMSLAGTLTDYVLEDYKGTASATSNIGGYATDPA
;
A
#
# COMPACT_ATOMS: atom_id res chain seq x y z
N GLY A 1 -25.73 18.00 -25.01
CA GLY A 1 -25.92 17.34 -23.71
C GLY A 1 -27.34 17.57 -23.23
N THR A 2 -27.82 16.70 -22.37
CA THR A 2 -29.10 16.88 -21.68
C THR A 2 -28.85 17.76 -20.47
N ALA A 3 -29.62 18.82 -20.27
CA ALA A 3 -29.58 19.65 -19.07
C ALA A 3 -30.70 19.21 -18.14
N ILE A 4 -30.41 19.14 -16.85
CA ILE A 4 -31.36 18.87 -15.76
C ILE A 4 -31.37 20.12 -14.88
N GLU A 5 -32.53 20.60 -14.56
CA GLU A 5 -32.74 21.74 -13.67
C GLU A 5 -32.65 21.24 -12.23
N LEU A 6 -31.94 21.95 -11.37
CA LEU A 6 -31.76 21.61 -9.97
C LEU A 6 -32.48 22.62 -9.08
N GLU A 7 -33.15 22.13 -8.05
CA GLU A 7 -33.78 22.94 -7.00
C GLU A 7 -32.94 22.95 -5.74
N GLU A 8 -32.75 24.11 -5.09
CA GLU A 8 -32.05 24.20 -3.82
C GLU A 8 -32.92 23.61 -2.70
N ILE A 9 -32.32 22.73 -1.89
CA ILE A 9 -32.98 22.06 -0.77
C ILE A 9 -32.22 22.26 0.54
N GLU A 10 -32.86 22.01 1.68
CA GLU A 10 -32.19 21.81 2.96
C GLU A 10 -31.89 20.33 3.18
N LEU A 11 -30.64 20.01 3.54
CA LEU A 11 -30.26 18.64 3.93
C LEU A 11 -30.99 18.21 5.19
N SER A 12 -31.50 16.99 5.23
CA SER A 12 -32.04 16.37 6.43
C SER A 12 -30.96 16.11 7.48
N ASP A 13 -31.36 15.92 8.75
CA ASP A 13 -30.41 15.60 9.81
C ASP A 13 -29.66 14.29 9.53
N GLU A 14 -30.30 13.31 8.89
CA GLU A 14 -29.69 12.05 8.47
C GLU A 14 -28.62 12.27 7.38
N GLN A 15 -28.93 13.10 6.38
CA GLN A 15 -27.97 13.46 5.34
C GLN A 15 -26.78 14.24 5.92
N LYS A 16 -27.02 15.20 6.84
CA LYS A 16 -25.95 15.93 7.54
C LYS A 16 -25.07 15.01 8.39
N ALA A 17 -25.66 14.01 9.05
CA ALA A 17 -24.91 13.02 9.82
C ALA A 17 -24.06 12.11 8.93
N ARG A 18 -24.55 11.77 7.73
CA ARG A 18 -23.82 10.95 6.75
C ARG A 18 -22.62 11.68 6.14
N VAL A 19 -22.73 13.00 5.92
CA VAL A 19 -21.67 13.83 5.32
C VAL A 19 -21.42 15.10 6.14
N PRO A 20 -20.92 15.00 7.38
CA PRO A 20 -20.84 16.14 8.31
C PRO A 20 -20.01 17.31 7.76
N HIS A 21 -18.99 17.04 6.98
CA HIS A 21 -18.12 18.05 6.36
C HIS A 21 -18.83 18.89 5.27
N LEU A 22 -19.94 18.39 4.73
CA LEU A 22 -20.78 19.09 3.74
C LEU A 22 -22.06 19.70 4.34
N ALA A 23 -22.31 19.52 5.64
CA ALA A 23 -23.55 19.91 6.29
C ALA A 23 -23.92 21.41 6.17
N ASN A 24 -22.91 22.26 5.93
CA ASN A 24 -23.07 23.72 5.77
C ASN A 24 -22.98 24.19 4.31
N MET A 25 -22.89 23.26 3.35
CA MET A 25 -22.84 23.58 1.93
C MET A 25 -24.25 23.72 1.34
N LEU A 26 -24.36 24.39 0.20
CA LEU A 26 -25.62 24.42 -0.56
C LEU A 26 -25.94 23.03 -1.07
N ALA A 27 -27.18 22.62 -0.93
CA ALA A 27 -27.67 21.33 -1.44
C ALA A 27 -28.71 21.56 -2.53
N PHE A 28 -28.66 20.72 -3.55
CA PHE A 28 -29.56 20.77 -4.69
C PHE A 28 -30.13 19.39 -4.97
N GLU A 29 -31.36 19.33 -5.42
CA GLU A 29 -32.04 18.11 -5.86
C GLU A 29 -32.46 18.22 -7.32
N GLY A 30 -32.37 17.12 -8.05
CA GLY A 30 -32.90 16.97 -9.40
C GLY A 30 -33.86 15.79 -9.46
N ASP A 31 -34.89 15.89 -10.27
CA ASP A 31 -35.88 14.82 -10.47
C ASP A 31 -35.39 13.86 -11.57
N TRP A 32 -34.78 12.76 -11.15
CA TRP A 32 -34.33 11.66 -12.02
C TRP A 32 -34.44 10.31 -11.33
N SER A 33 -34.74 9.28 -12.11
CA SER A 33 -34.72 7.91 -11.65
C SER A 33 -33.28 7.39 -11.48
N SER A 34 -33.15 6.31 -10.70
CA SER A 34 -31.85 5.62 -10.58
C SER A 34 -31.26 5.17 -11.90
N ASP A 35 -32.10 4.74 -12.85
CA ASP A 35 -31.63 4.33 -14.19
C ASP A 35 -31.10 5.51 -15.01
N GLU A 36 -31.78 6.66 -14.95
CA GLU A 36 -31.32 7.91 -15.57
C GLU A 36 -30.00 8.38 -14.94
N ALA A 37 -29.88 8.31 -13.61
CA ALA A 37 -28.64 8.64 -12.91
C ALA A 37 -27.49 7.73 -13.35
N LYS A 38 -27.72 6.40 -13.46
CA LYS A 38 -26.72 5.44 -13.97
C LYS A 38 -26.26 5.78 -15.40
N GLU A 39 -27.16 6.21 -16.27
CA GLU A 39 -26.79 6.64 -17.63
C GLU A 39 -25.99 7.96 -17.65
N VAL A 40 -26.33 8.91 -16.76
CA VAL A 40 -25.57 10.17 -16.61
C VAL A 40 -24.14 9.90 -16.16
N LEU A 41 -23.93 8.94 -15.23
CA LEU A 41 -22.62 8.57 -14.73
C LEU A 41 -21.68 8.00 -15.81
N LYS A 42 -22.21 7.50 -16.93
CA LYS A 42 -21.42 7.06 -18.10
C LYS A 42 -20.97 8.21 -19.00
N THR A 43 -21.29 9.44 -18.63
CA THR A 43 -20.98 10.67 -19.38
C THR A 43 -20.22 11.66 -18.51
N GLN A 44 -19.74 12.76 -19.09
CA GLN A 44 -19.17 13.84 -18.32
C GLN A 44 -20.32 14.67 -17.66
N ALA A 45 -20.43 14.56 -16.33
CA ALA A 45 -21.38 15.34 -15.56
C ALA A 45 -20.73 16.66 -15.07
N VAL A 46 -21.39 17.79 -15.32
CA VAL A 46 -20.91 19.13 -14.98
C VAL A 46 -22.05 19.90 -14.32
N LEU A 47 -21.78 20.49 -13.16
CA LEU A 47 -22.67 21.48 -12.55
C LEU A 47 -22.35 22.84 -13.15
N ALA A 48 -23.36 23.51 -13.71
CA ALA A 48 -23.22 24.84 -14.30
C ALA A 48 -24.21 25.81 -13.66
N SER A 49 -23.74 27.00 -13.32
CA SER A 49 -24.58 28.09 -12.80
C SER A 49 -24.71 29.21 -13.84
N TYR A 50 -25.91 29.75 -13.97
CA TYR A 50 -26.24 30.83 -14.90
C TYR A 50 -26.80 32.01 -14.13
N ASP A 51 -26.62 33.23 -14.66
CA ASP A 51 -27.29 34.41 -14.12
C ASP A 51 -28.76 34.51 -14.62
N ALA A 52 -29.46 35.54 -14.17
CA ALA A 52 -30.86 35.76 -14.56
C ALA A 52 -31.05 36.02 -16.07
N ASP A 53 -30.03 36.42 -16.78
CA ASP A 53 -30.01 36.63 -18.22
C ASP A 53 -29.60 35.40 -19.02
N GLY A 54 -29.35 34.27 -18.32
CA GLY A 54 -28.93 33.00 -18.93
C GLY A 54 -27.47 32.94 -19.34
N VAL A 55 -26.63 33.82 -18.81
CA VAL A 55 -25.18 33.81 -19.06
C VAL A 55 -24.50 32.90 -18.05
N LEU A 56 -23.60 32.02 -18.54
CA LEU A 56 -22.83 31.08 -17.69
C LEU A 56 -21.94 31.85 -16.71
N ASN A 57 -22.20 31.68 -15.42
CA ASN A 57 -21.39 32.23 -14.33
C ASN A 57 -20.19 31.35 -13.98
N GLY A 58 -20.39 30.04 -14.02
CA GLY A 58 -19.36 29.07 -13.68
C GLY A 58 -19.80 27.65 -13.95
N ALA A 59 -18.83 26.76 -14.04
CA ALA A 59 -19.07 25.34 -14.19
C ALA A 59 -17.98 24.55 -13.45
N THR A 60 -18.37 23.43 -12.83
CA THR A 60 -17.45 22.52 -12.15
C THR A 60 -17.83 21.08 -12.41
N GLN A 61 -16.86 20.18 -12.32
CA GLN A 61 -17.12 18.74 -12.36
C GLN A 61 -17.81 18.29 -11.08
N ILE A 62 -18.66 17.28 -11.19
CA ILE A 62 -19.33 16.66 -10.06
C ILE A 62 -18.43 15.56 -9.49
N GLN A 63 -18.29 15.50 -8.16
CA GLN A 63 -17.68 14.38 -7.45
C GLN A 63 -18.71 13.24 -7.39
N LEU A 64 -18.40 12.12 -8.03
CA LEU A 64 -19.39 11.06 -8.32
C LEU A 64 -19.41 9.92 -7.29
N ALA A 65 -18.40 9.81 -6.43
CA ALA A 65 -18.20 8.62 -5.59
C ALA A 65 -19.41 8.24 -4.73
N ASN A 66 -20.00 9.22 -4.02
CA ASN A 66 -21.18 8.97 -3.17
C ASN A 66 -22.43 8.55 -3.98
N ALA A 67 -22.59 9.10 -5.19
CA ALA A 67 -23.69 8.70 -6.07
C ALA A 67 -23.49 7.28 -6.58
N ILE A 68 -22.26 6.93 -6.94
CA ILE A 68 -21.88 5.57 -7.37
C ILE A 68 -22.15 4.57 -6.24
N ASP A 69 -21.69 4.85 -5.00
CA ASP A 69 -21.96 3.99 -3.85
C ASP A 69 -23.47 3.82 -3.61
N SER A 70 -24.24 4.92 -3.67
CA SER A 70 -25.70 4.86 -3.47
C SER A 70 -26.42 4.03 -4.51
N LEU A 71 -25.91 3.94 -5.74
CA LEU A 71 -26.55 3.26 -6.85
C LEU A 71 -26.12 1.81 -7.02
N TYR A 72 -24.94 1.41 -6.47
CA TYR A 72 -24.34 0.12 -6.79
C TYR A 72 -23.85 -0.69 -5.58
N THR A 73 -23.94 -0.16 -4.34
CA THR A 73 -23.41 -0.83 -3.13
C THR A 73 -24.35 -0.78 -1.92
N GLN A 74 -25.67 -0.57 -2.13
CA GLN A 74 -26.64 -0.46 -1.03
C GLN A 74 -27.72 -1.57 -1.07
N GLY A 75 -27.71 -2.42 -2.10
CA GLY A 75 -28.68 -3.47 -2.33
C GLY A 75 -28.16 -4.84 -1.93
N GLU A 76 -28.89 -5.88 -2.37
CA GLU A 76 -28.48 -7.27 -2.30
C GLU A 76 -27.91 -7.71 -3.67
N ASN A 77 -26.86 -8.51 -3.68
CA ASN A 77 -26.17 -9.00 -4.88
C ASN A 77 -25.66 -7.86 -5.78
N ASP A 78 -25.18 -6.82 -5.18
CA ASP A 78 -24.60 -5.66 -5.87
C ASP A 78 -23.06 -5.68 -5.91
N ALA A 79 -22.42 -4.52 -6.10
CA ALA A 79 -20.98 -4.45 -6.39
C ALA A 79 -20.09 -4.97 -5.25
N ASP A 80 -20.43 -4.67 -4.00
CA ASP A 80 -19.57 -4.98 -2.86
C ASP A 80 -19.68 -6.45 -2.41
N GLU A 81 -20.70 -7.17 -2.90
CA GLU A 81 -20.83 -8.64 -2.74
C GLU A 81 -20.24 -9.42 -3.93
N ALA A 82 -19.93 -8.74 -5.05
CA ALA A 82 -19.46 -9.40 -6.27
C ALA A 82 -18.03 -9.94 -6.14
N SER A 83 -17.78 -11.14 -6.66
CA SER A 83 -16.43 -11.63 -6.90
C SER A 83 -15.84 -10.91 -8.11
N LEU A 84 -14.74 -10.17 -7.92
CA LEU A 84 -14.08 -9.39 -8.96
C LEU A 84 -12.77 -10.05 -9.42
N GLY A 85 -12.28 -9.64 -10.59
CA GLY A 85 -11.09 -10.20 -11.21
C GLY A 85 -11.35 -11.48 -12.00
N ALA A 86 -10.36 -12.37 -12.05
CA ALA A 86 -10.44 -13.66 -12.73
C ALA A 86 -10.94 -14.73 -11.76
N VAL A 87 -12.09 -15.30 -12.05
CA VAL A 87 -12.69 -16.38 -11.27
C VAL A 87 -12.61 -17.68 -12.08
N TYR A 88 -11.89 -18.65 -11.54
CA TYR A 88 -11.70 -19.95 -12.19
C TYR A 88 -12.82 -20.90 -11.81
N THR A 89 -13.45 -21.52 -12.81
CA THR A 89 -14.55 -22.47 -12.66
C THR A 89 -14.26 -23.75 -13.45
N ASP A 90 -15.03 -24.82 -13.20
CA ASP A 90 -14.93 -26.06 -13.97
C ASP A 90 -15.20 -25.88 -15.49
N GLY A 91 -15.90 -24.80 -15.85
CA GLY A 91 -16.27 -24.46 -17.24
C GLY A 91 -15.30 -23.52 -17.95
N GLY A 92 -14.25 -23.04 -17.27
CA GLY A 92 -13.31 -22.07 -17.80
C GLY A 92 -13.08 -20.90 -16.86
N ILE A 93 -12.79 -19.74 -17.42
CA ILE A 93 -12.55 -18.50 -16.67
C ILE A 93 -13.72 -17.53 -16.82
N GLN A 94 -14.16 -16.95 -15.73
CA GLN A 94 -15.02 -15.78 -15.69
C GLN A 94 -14.16 -14.57 -15.35
N VAL A 95 -14.30 -13.48 -16.09
CA VAL A 95 -13.60 -12.22 -15.82
C VAL A 95 -14.61 -11.16 -15.43
N ASN A 96 -14.47 -10.60 -14.24
CA ASN A 96 -15.39 -9.62 -13.68
C ASN A 96 -14.66 -8.32 -13.38
N LEU A 97 -15.11 -7.23 -13.99
CA LEU A 97 -14.55 -5.90 -13.79
C LEU A 97 -15.64 -4.93 -13.32
N TRP A 98 -15.47 -4.34 -12.15
CA TRP A 98 -16.37 -3.28 -11.71
C TRP A 98 -15.95 -1.95 -12.37
N ALA A 99 -16.78 -1.49 -13.30
CA ALA A 99 -16.59 -0.24 -14.03
C ALA A 99 -17.95 0.38 -14.40
N PRO A 100 -18.74 0.83 -13.40
CA PRO A 100 -20.14 1.26 -13.59
C PRO A 100 -20.28 2.49 -14.48
N THR A 101 -19.22 3.29 -14.62
CA THR A 101 -19.19 4.49 -15.45
C THR A 101 -18.72 4.24 -16.89
N ALA A 102 -18.31 3.01 -17.21
CA ALA A 102 -17.88 2.67 -18.55
C ALA A 102 -19.06 2.51 -19.52
N GLN A 103 -18.89 2.99 -20.75
CA GLN A 103 -19.88 2.81 -21.84
C GLN A 103 -19.79 1.44 -22.50
N SER A 104 -18.60 0.85 -22.53
CA SER A 104 -18.33 -0.49 -23.02
C SER A 104 -17.03 -1.01 -22.42
N VAL A 105 -16.95 -2.33 -22.24
CA VAL A 105 -15.74 -3.03 -21.82
C VAL A 105 -15.50 -4.22 -22.74
N SER A 106 -14.24 -4.48 -23.07
CA SER A 106 -13.84 -5.64 -23.86
C SER A 106 -12.65 -6.32 -23.25
N LEU A 107 -12.70 -7.63 -23.16
CA LEU A 107 -11.57 -8.47 -22.81
C LEU A 107 -10.73 -8.73 -24.07
N LYS A 108 -9.46 -8.34 -24.04
CA LYS A 108 -8.52 -8.54 -25.14
C LYS A 108 -7.47 -9.56 -24.77
N LEU A 109 -7.21 -10.51 -25.66
CA LEU A 109 -6.17 -11.49 -25.52
C LEU A 109 -4.99 -11.17 -26.42
N PHE A 110 -3.80 -11.43 -25.94
CA PHE A 110 -2.54 -11.22 -26.64
C PHE A 110 -1.71 -12.51 -26.61
N ASN A 111 -0.85 -12.72 -27.60
CA ASN A 111 0.15 -13.80 -27.60
C ASN A 111 1.50 -13.32 -27.01
N ASP A 112 2.47 -14.25 -26.92
CA ASP A 112 3.82 -13.99 -26.39
C ASP A 112 4.57 -12.85 -27.13
N ALA A 113 4.26 -12.64 -28.39
CA ALA A 113 4.81 -11.52 -29.17
C ALA A 113 4.10 -10.19 -28.92
N LYS A 114 3.20 -10.13 -27.90
CA LYS A 114 2.40 -8.95 -27.53
C LYS A 114 1.46 -8.48 -28.65
N VAL A 115 1.00 -9.40 -29.51
CA VAL A 115 0.05 -9.13 -30.59
C VAL A 115 -1.34 -9.57 -30.14
N GLU A 116 -2.34 -8.66 -30.28
CA GLU A 116 -3.75 -8.98 -30.00
C GLU A 116 -4.22 -10.14 -30.87
N THR A 117 -4.73 -11.20 -30.25
CA THR A 117 -5.21 -12.42 -30.92
C THR A 117 -6.73 -12.54 -30.89
N ALA A 118 -7.37 -11.95 -29.89
CA ALA A 118 -8.83 -11.96 -29.77
C ALA A 118 -9.32 -10.75 -28.96
N SER A 119 -10.59 -10.38 -29.18
CA SER A 119 -11.29 -9.37 -28.39
C SER A 119 -12.73 -9.82 -28.19
N TYR A 120 -13.18 -9.82 -26.93
CA TYR A 120 -14.52 -10.25 -26.54
C TYR A 120 -15.25 -9.11 -25.83
N PRO A 121 -16.46 -8.72 -26.25
CA PRO A 121 -17.26 -7.77 -25.49
C PRO A 121 -17.64 -8.40 -24.14
N MET A 122 -17.65 -7.58 -23.11
CA MET A 122 -18.14 -7.96 -21.79
C MET A 122 -19.59 -7.48 -21.62
N GLU A 123 -20.38 -8.19 -20.82
CA GLU A 123 -21.78 -7.87 -20.53
C GLU A 123 -21.89 -7.12 -19.20
N LEU A 124 -22.67 -6.02 -19.19
CA LEU A 124 -22.91 -5.21 -18.00
C LEU A 124 -24.06 -5.79 -17.18
N ASP A 125 -23.79 -6.12 -15.94
CA ASP A 125 -24.82 -6.28 -14.92
C ASP A 125 -25.22 -4.88 -14.39
N SER A 126 -26.39 -4.41 -14.76
CA SER A 126 -26.87 -3.05 -14.44
C SER A 126 -27.16 -2.86 -12.94
N ASN A 127 -27.34 -3.93 -12.16
CA ASN A 127 -27.55 -3.84 -10.73
C ASN A 127 -26.24 -3.51 -10.01
N SER A 128 -25.21 -4.28 -10.28
CA SER A 128 -23.90 -4.15 -9.62
C SER A 128 -22.92 -3.22 -10.32
N GLY A 129 -23.15 -2.86 -11.59
CA GLY A 129 -22.16 -2.13 -12.40
C GLY A 129 -20.94 -2.96 -12.79
N VAL A 130 -21.01 -4.28 -12.62
CA VAL A 130 -19.95 -5.22 -12.96
C VAL A 130 -20.09 -5.66 -14.41
N TRP A 131 -19.01 -5.55 -15.15
CA TRP A 131 -18.87 -6.13 -16.49
C TRP A 131 -18.36 -7.54 -16.38
N ARG A 132 -19.00 -8.48 -17.06
CA ARG A 132 -18.69 -9.91 -16.96
C ARG A 132 -18.39 -10.50 -18.33
N TYR A 133 -17.39 -11.37 -18.35
CA TYR A 133 -17.12 -12.28 -19.45
C TYR A 133 -17.14 -13.71 -18.94
N GLU A 134 -17.90 -14.58 -19.58
CA GLU A 134 -17.92 -16.02 -19.29
C GLU A 134 -17.55 -16.77 -20.57
N GLY A 135 -16.48 -17.55 -20.55
CA GLY A 135 -16.06 -18.32 -21.69
C GLY A 135 -14.90 -19.26 -21.42
N GLY A 136 -14.82 -20.33 -22.21
CA GLY A 136 -13.67 -21.23 -22.20
C GLY A 136 -12.52 -20.56 -22.93
N ILE A 137 -11.68 -19.79 -22.21
CA ILE A 137 -10.44 -19.25 -22.73
C ILE A 137 -9.34 -20.24 -22.39
N GLU A 138 -8.68 -20.83 -23.40
CA GLU A 138 -7.38 -21.43 -23.21
C GLU A 138 -6.37 -20.29 -23.06
N LEU A 139 -5.90 -20.08 -21.85
CA LEU A 139 -4.85 -19.10 -21.57
C LEU A 139 -3.51 -19.79 -21.79
N ASP A 140 -2.83 -19.41 -22.86
CA ASP A 140 -1.41 -19.67 -22.99
C ASP A 140 -0.66 -18.72 -22.04
N ARG A 141 0.38 -19.20 -21.34
CA ARG A 141 0.87 -18.68 -20.05
C ARG A 141 1.67 -17.38 -20.13
N GLN A 142 1.51 -16.53 -21.14
CA GLN A 142 2.31 -15.29 -21.24
C GLN A 142 1.50 -14.08 -21.68
N LEU A 143 1.72 -12.95 -20.99
CA LEU A 143 1.74 -11.53 -21.39
C LEU A 143 0.66 -10.57 -20.87
N PHE A 144 1.12 -9.36 -20.62
CA PHE A 144 0.54 -8.06 -20.23
C PHE A 144 -0.12 -8.01 -18.85
N SER A 145 -1.28 -8.55 -18.63
CA SER A 145 -1.86 -8.87 -17.34
C SER A 145 -2.19 -10.33 -17.39
N GLN A 146 -1.32 -11.14 -16.85
CA GLN A 146 -1.52 -12.59 -16.87
C GLN A 146 -2.62 -12.97 -15.88
N PHE A 147 -3.67 -13.62 -16.36
CA PHE A 147 -4.60 -14.30 -15.46
C PHE A 147 -3.92 -15.53 -14.89
N VAL A 148 -3.80 -15.57 -13.57
CA VAL A 148 -3.12 -16.66 -12.86
C VAL A 148 -4.08 -17.28 -11.85
N ASN A 149 -4.23 -18.59 -11.92
CA ASN A 149 -4.90 -19.32 -10.86
C ASN A 149 -3.93 -19.56 -9.71
N LEU A 150 -4.04 -18.76 -8.64
CA LEU A 150 -3.15 -18.86 -7.49
C LEU A 150 -3.23 -20.20 -6.75
N HIS A 151 -4.21 -21.06 -7.08
CA HIS A 151 -4.32 -22.42 -6.53
C HIS A 151 -3.54 -23.47 -7.31
N ASP A 152 -2.96 -23.13 -8.46
CA ASP A 152 -2.19 -24.06 -9.27
C ASP A 152 -0.97 -24.60 -8.51
N GLU A 153 -0.76 -25.93 -8.60
CA GLU A 153 0.30 -26.62 -7.85
C GLU A 153 1.71 -26.20 -8.25
N ASP A 154 1.91 -25.85 -9.52
CA ASP A 154 3.23 -25.40 -10.02
C ASP A 154 3.63 -24.00 -9.54
N LEU A 155 2.69 -23.25 -8.95
CA LEU A 155 2.95 -21.97 -8.26
C LEU A 155 3.26 -22.13 -6.77
N LYS A 156 3.26 -23.37 -6.26
CA LYS A 156 3.52 -23.66 -4.86
C LYS A 156 4.94 -24.24 -4.70
N PRO A 157 5.73 -23.78 -3.75
CA PRO A 157 6.95 -24.47 -3.38
C PRO A 157 6.61 -25.82 -2.74
N GLU A 158 7.57 -26.75 -2.73
CA GLU A 158 7.37 -28.06 -2.11
C GLU A 158 7.03 -27.92 -0.62
N GLY A 159 6.00 -28.61 -0.16
CA GLY A 159 5.53 -28.54 1.23
C GLY A 159 4.61 -27.35 1.55
N TRP A 160 4.29 -26.51 0.58
CA TRP A 160 3.48 -25.29 0.80
C TRP A 160 2.17 -25.50 1.56
N GLU A 161 1.44 -26.60 1.26
CA GLU A 161 0.15 -26.87 1.89
C GLU A 161 0.28 -27.41 3.32
N THR A 162 1.44 -27.90 3.70
CA THR A 162 1.63 -28.66 4.94
C THR A 162 2.65 -28.06 5.90
N HIS A 163 3.39 -27.01 5.50
CA HIS A 163 4.31 -26.37 6.43
C HIS A 163 3.55 -25.68 7.56
N VAL A 164 4.16 -25.66 8.73
CA VAL A 164 3.57 -25.10 9.95
C VAL A 164 3.90 -23.61 10.03
N ILE A 165 2.85 -22.81 10.17
CA ILE A 165 2.98 -21.38 10.46
C ILE A 165 3.12 -21.22 11.98
N PRO A 166 4.13 -20.49 12.49
CA PRO A 166 4.25 -20.20 13.91
C PRO A 166 3.06 -19.37 14.40
N THR A 167 2.60 -19.61 15.63
CA THR A 167 1.54 -18.84 16.25
C THR A 167 2.06 -18.05 17.44
N ILE A 168 1.41 -16.93 17.77
CA ILE A 168 1.61 -16.18 19.01
C ILE A 168 0.30 -16.13 19.78
N THR A 169 0.38 -16.16 21.12
CA THR A 169 -0.83 -16.16 21.94
C THR A 169 -1.41 -14.76 22.08
N ASN A 170 -0.56 -13.77 22.25
CA ASN A 170 -0.97 -12.38 22.43
C ASN A 170 -0.16 -11.46 21.52
N PRO A 171 -0.76 -10.40 20.95
CA PRO A 171 -0.02 -9.41 20.13
C PRO A 171 1.17 -8.77 20.86
N GLU A 172 1.09 -8.62 22.19
CA GLU A 172 2.16 -8.06 23.03
C GLU A 172 3.43 -8.93 23.07
N ASP A 173 3.32 -10.21 22.72
CA ASP A 173 4.45 -11.14 22.64
C ASP A 173 5.21 -10.99 21.30
N ALA A 174 4.71 -10.19 20.37
CA ALA A 174 5.34 -9.97 19.08
C ALA A 174 6.64 -9.17 19.23
N VAL A 175 7.73 -9.76 18.75
CA VAL A 175 9.02 -9.10 18.54
C VAL A 175 9.26 -9.05 17.04
N ILE A 176 9.30 -7.84 16.49
CA ILE A 176 9.24 -7.60 15.05
C ILE A 176 10.58 -7.05 14.55
N TYR A 177 11.13 -7.63 13.49
CA TYR A 177 12.34 -7.18 12.80
C TYR A 177 11.98 -6.73 11.39
N GLU A 178 12.12 -5.44 11.13
CA GLU A 178 11.88 -4.84 9.81
C GLU A 178 13.03 -5.12 8.87
N GLY A 179 12.74 -5.56 7.65
CA GLY A 179 13.71 -5.84 6.63
C GLY A 179 13.23 -5.51 5.22
N HIS A 180 14.20 -5.14 4.38
CA HIS A 180 14.01 -4.89 2.97
C HIS A 180 14.53 -6.08 2.16
N ILE A 181 13.75 -6.64 1.24
CA ILE A 181 14.11 -7.87 0.52
C ILE A 181 15.45 -7.74 -0.20
N ARG A 182 15.66 -6.64 -0.94
CA ARG A 182 16.91 -6.41 -1.65
C ARG A 182 18.08 -6.25 -0.68
N ASP A 183 17.93 -5.41 0.33
CA ASP A 183 19.02 -5.05 1.23
C ASP A 183 19.44 -6.19 2.17
N PHE A 184 18.54 -7.16 2.37
CA PHE A 184 18.82 -8.36 3.17
C PHE A 184 20.09 -9.09 2.72
N SER A 185 20.34 -9.16 1.39
CA SER A 185 21.43 -9.97 0.87
C SER A 185 22.19 -9.40 -0.32
N VAL A 186 21.79 -8.23 -0.86
CA VAL A 186 22.37 -7.69 -2.11
C VAL A 186 23.89 -7.56 -2.08
N ARG A 187 24.48 -7.35 -0.91
CA ARG A 187 25.94 -7.24 -0.70
C ARG A 187 26.57 -8.45 0.00
N ASP A 188 25.79 -9.47 0.29
CA ASP A 188 26.29 -10.66 0.99
C ASP A 188 26.91 -11.68 0.04
N GLU A 189 28.21 -11.91 0.16
CA GLU A 189 28.94 -12.85 -0.66
C GLU A 189 28.67 -14.33 -0.30
N SER A 190 28.09 -14.60 0.86
CA SER A 190 27.71 -15.94 1.29
C SER A 190 26.40 -16.42 0.66
N THR A 191 25.57 -15.47 0.19
CA THR A 191 24.40 -15.75 -0.65
C THR A 191 24.82 -15.95 -2.10
N SER A 192 24.25 -16.94 -2.79
CA SER A 192 24.56 -17.19 -4.20
C SER A 192 24.23 -15.97 -5.07
N ALA A 193 25.07 -15.68 -6.05
CA ALA A 193 24.98 -14.45 -6.83
C ALA A 193 23.62 -14.25 -7.51
N GLN A 194 22.97 -15.35 -7.92
CA GLN A 194 21.65 -15.33 -8.57
C GLN A 194 20.49 -14.99 -7.62
N HIS A 195 20.67 -15.14 -6.31
CA HIS A 195 19.63 -14.89 -5.30
C HIS A 195 19.88 -13.61 -4.48
N ARG A 196 21.03 -12.95 -4.65
CA ARG A 196 21.33 -11.70 -3.93
C ARG A 196 20.29 -10.63 -4.22
N GLY A 197 19.72 -10.06 -3.16
CA GLY A 197 18.69 -9.04 -3.25
C GLY A 197 17.32 -9.54 -3.71
N LYS A 198 17.07 -10.84 -3.70
CA LYS A 198 15.87 -11.49 -4.22
C LYS A 198 15.17 -12.34 -3.17
N TYR A 199 13.90 -12.74 -3.44
CA TYR A 199 13.11 -13.61 -2.56
C TYR A 199 13.85 -14.88 -2.15
N LEU A 200 14.52 -15.55 -3.10
CA LEU A 200 15.19 -16.80 -2.84
C LEU A 200 16.42 -16.69 -1.94
N ALA A 201 16.94 -15.48 -1.68
CA ALA A 201 17.99 -15.30 -0.68
C ALA A 201 17.57 -15.82 0.70
N PHE A 202 16.30 -15.69 1.05
CA PHE A 202 15.74 -16.16 2.32
C PHE A 202 15.68 -17.69 2.44
N THR A 203 15.80 -18.42 1.35
CA THR A 203 15.82 -19.88 1.35
C THR A 203 17.22 -20.49 1.54
N GLU A 204 18.28 -19.67 1.49
CA GLU A 204 19.66 -20.11 1.65
C GLU A 204 20.09 -20.14 3.12
N GLN A 205 19.64 -21.14 3.87
CA GLN A 205 19.84 -21.27 5.32
C GLN A 205 21.31 -21.17 5.78
N GLY A 206 22.25 -21.47 4.90
CA GLY A 206 23.69 -21.40 5.17
C GLY A 206 24.30 -20.00 5.02
N SER A 207 23.57 -19.04 4.46
CA SER A 207 24.06 -17.67 4.27
C SER A 207 24.17 -16.90 5.58
N VAL A 208 25.04 -15.90 5.63
CA VAL A 208 25.25 -15.05 6.83
C VAL A 208 23.97 -14.35 7.28
N PRO A 209 23.16 -13.72 6.38
CA PRO A 209 21.93 -13.07 6.80
C PRO A 209 20.90 -14.06 7.36
N ASN A 210 20.74 -15.26 6.78
CA ASN A 210 19.83 -16.28 7.33
C ASN A 210 20.31 -16.84 8.69
N GLN A 211 21.62 -17.05 8.86
CA GLN A 211 22.18 -17.42 10.17
C GLN A 211 21.97 -16.32 11.21
N HIS A 212 22.01 -15.05 10.80
CA HIS A 212 21.69 -13.94 11.69
C HIS A 212 20.23 -13.97 12.14
N LEU A 213 19.29 -14.15 11.21
CA LEU A 213 17.85 -14.28 11.55
C LEU A 213 17.60 -15.48 12.47
N ALA A 214 18.15 -16.65 12.15
CA ALA A 214 18.01 -17.85 12.99
C ALA A 214 18.49 -17.60 14.42
N LYS A 215 19.61 -16.89 14.58
CA LYS A 215 20.11 -16.51 15.89
C LYS A 215 19.20 -15.51 16.62
N LEU A 216 18.55 -14.60 15.90
CA LEU A 216 17.56 -13.70 16.51
C LEU A 216 16.31 -14.47 16.97
N VAL A 217 15.86 -15.44 16.18
CA VAL A 217 14.74 -16.34 16.55
C VAL A 217 15.06 -17.13 17.81
N GLU A 218 16.27 -17.71 17.94
CA GLU A 218 16.73 -18.37 19.16
C GLU A 218 16.68 -17.45 20.39
N ASN A 219 16.71 -16.13 20.19
CA ASN A 219 16.67 -15.11 21.23
C ASN A 219 15.31 -14.40 21.34
N GLY A 220 14.25 -14.93 20.71
CA GLY A 220 12.89 -14.47 20.90
C GLY A 220 12.30 -13.59 19.79
N LEU A 221 12.96 -13.47 18.63
CA LEU A 221 12.35 -12.84 17.47
C LEU A 221 11.18 -13.69 16.98
N THR A 222 10.03 -13.07 16.76
CA THR A 222 8.79 -13.76 16.37
C THR A 222 8.31 -13.40 14.98
N HIS A 223 8.64 -12.21 14.47
CA HIS A 223 8.15 -11.73 13.18
C HIS A 223 9.28 -11.14 12.33
N PHE A 224 9.24 -11.45 11.05
CA PHE A 224 9.96 -10.68 10.02
C PHE A 224 8.96 -9.77 9.30
N TYR A 225 9.16 -8.47 9.41
CA TYR A 225 8.34 -7.46 8.76
C TYR A 225 9.01 -7.07 7.45
N VAL A 226 8.31 -7.33 6.34
CA VAL A 226 8.77 -7.05 4.99
C VAL A 226 8.27 -5.67 4.58
N LEU A 227 9.20 -4.74 4.25
CA LEU A 227 8.85 -3.50 3.55
C LEU A 227 8.01 -3.78 2.30
N PRO A 228 7.23 -2.81 1.77
CA PRO A 228 6.28 -3.09 0.71
C PRO A 228 6.89 -3.93 -0.42
N ALA A 229 6.25 -5.02 -0.76
CA ALA A 229 6.74 -6.01 -1.72
C ALA A 229 5.73 -6.34 -2.83
N ASN A 230 4.68 -5.51 -2.96
CA ASN A 230 3.83 -5.48 -4.15
C ASN A 230 4.52 -4.71 -5.27
N ASP A 231 4.06 -4.90 -6.50
CA ASP A 231 4.58 -4.27 -7.72
C ASP A 231 4.65 -2.74 -7.60
N MET A 232 5.84 -2.19 -7.87
CA MET A 232 6.21 -0.79 -7.65
C MET A 232 6.19 0.01 -8.95
N ALA A 233 5.71 1.24 -8.89
CA ALA A 233 5.56 2.06 -10.08
C ALA A 233 6.90 2.58 -10.65
N THR A 234 7.92 2.76 -9.82
CA THR A 234 9.16 3.45 -10.20
C THR A 234 10.40 2.54 -10.20
N VAL A 235 10.21 1.23 -10.04
CA VAL A 235 11.28 0.24 -10.23
C VAL A 235 11.24 -0.30 -11.65
N GLU A 236 12.41 -0.38 -12.27
CA GLU A 236 12.57 -1.05 -13.56
C GLU A 236 12.88 -2.53 -13.35
N GLU A 237 11.98 -3.39 -13.79
CA GLU A 237 12.12 -4.83 -13.64
C GLU A 237 13.10 -5.46 -14.63
N ASP A 238 13.29 -4.84 -15.81
CA ASP A 238 14.30 -5.27 -16.78
C ASP A 238 15.71 -4.87 -16.30
N GLU A 239 16.47 -5.85 -15.84
CA GLU A 239 17.83 -5.63 -15.35
C GLU A 239 18.75 -4.97 -16.38
N SER A 240 18.47 -5.12 -17.68
CA SER A 240 19.25 -4.48 -18.74
C SER A 240 18.98 -2.96 -18.83
N GLN A 241 17.91 -2.47 -18.24
CA GLN A 241 17.52 -1.06 -18.22
C GLN A 241 17.75 -0.39 -16.85
N SER A 242 18.49 -1.04 -15.98
CA SER A 242 18.81 -0.54 -14.66
C SER A 242 20.30 -0.69 -14.34
N VAL A 243 20.74 -0.05 -13.25
CA VAL A 243 22.10 -0.18 -12.72
C VAL A 243 22.10 -0.50 -11.23
N ASP A 244 23.16 -1.12 -10.77
CA ASP A 244 23.48 -1.28 -9.36
C ASP A 244 25.00 -1.10 -9.14
N LEU A 245 25.46 -1.34 -7.92
CA LEU A 245 26.88 -1.17 -7.58
C LEU A 245 27.81 -2.13 -8.33
N THR A 246 27.29 -3.25 -8.85
CA THR A 246 28.07 -4.23 -9.64
C THR A 246 28.14 -3.87 -11.12
N SER A 247 27.24 -3.00 -11.58
CA SER A 247 27.22 -2.50 -12.96
C SER A 247 28.48 -1.68 -13.27
N THR A 248 28.82 -1.60 -14.55
CA THR A 248 29.97 -0.81 -15.00
C THR A 248 29.59 0.67 -15.22
N VAL A 249 30.61 1.53 -15.26
CA VAL A 249 30.43 2.93 -15.70
C VAL A 249 29.80 2.97 -17.09
N ALA A 250 30.16 2.05 -18.00
CA ALA A 250 29.56 1.98 -19.33
C ALA A 250 28.05 1.69 -19.28
N ASP A 251 27.58 0.85 -18.35
CA ASP A 251 26.17 0.56 -18.17
C ASP A 251 25.39 1.81 -17.72
N LEU A 252 25.90 2.53 -16.73
CA LEU A 252 25.31 3.80 -16.31
C LEU A 252 25.28 4.82 -17.46
N CYS A 253 26.38 4.95 -18.21
CA CYS A 253 26.46 5.90 -19.31
C CYS A 253 25.57 5.55 -20.51
N ARG A 254 25.19 4.29 -20.64
CA ARG A 254 24.19 3.85 -21.63
C ARG A 254 22.79 4.39 -21.27
N LEU A 255 22.43 4.40 -19.99
CA LEU A 255 21.14 4.88 -19.49
C LEU A 255 21.15 6.40 -19.25
N ASN A 256 22.17 6.91 -18.54
CA ASN A 256 22.34 8.32 -18.23
C ASN A 256 23.63 8.88 -18.84
N ARG A 257 23.57 9.32 -20.09
CA ARG A 257 24.73 9.89 -20.81
C ARG A 257 25.25 11.20 -20.24
N GLN A 258 24.49 11.84 -19.35
CA GLN A 258 24.88 13.11 -18.73
C GLN A 258 25.60 12.92 -17.39
N ALA A 259 25.75 11.68 -16.94
CA ALA A 259 26.47 11.38 -15.72
C ALA A 259 27.94 11.81 -15.85
N ALA A 260 28.43 12.64 -14.93
CA ALA A 260 29.80 13.18 -14.97
C ALA A 260 30.86 12.06 -14.97
N VAL A 261 30.59 10.96 -14.29
CA VAL A 261 31.45 9.77 -14.24
C VAL A 261 31.79 9.21 -15.63
N CYS A 262 30.97 9.47 -16.65
CA CYS A 262 31.17 9.00 -18.00
C CYS A 262 32.39 9.63 -18.70
N ASP A 263 32.75 10.85 -18.31
CA ASP A 263 33.90 11.58 -18.85
C ASP A 263 35.16 11.42 -17.99
N GLU A 264 35.02 11.02 -16.74
CA GLU A 264 36.07 11.04 -15.74
C GLU A 264 36.66 9.65 -15.42
N GLU A 265 35.87 8.58 -15.61
CA GLU A 265 36.23 7.24 -15.13
C GLU A 265 36.38 6.21 -16.25
N ASN A 266 37.08 5.12 -15.93
CA ASN A 266 37.22 3.99 -16.85
C ASN A 266 35.85 3.31 -17.07
N ALA A 267 35.43 3.21 -18.31
CA ALA A 267 34.15 2.61 -18.71
C ALA A 267 33.92 1.17 -18.19
N ASP A 268 34.99 0.40 -18.04
CA ASP A 268 34.94 -0.99 -17.55
C ASP A 268 34.99 -1.08 -15.99
N ALA A 269 35.19 0.03 -15.29
CA ALA A 269 35.19 0.04 -13.84
C ALA A 269 33.79 -0.24 -13.30
N SER A 270 33.66 -1.07 -12.25
CA SER A 270 32.38 -1.20 -11.55
C SER A 270 32.05 0.09 -10.77
N LEU A 271 30.76 0.42 -10.67
CA LEU A 271 30.31 1.58 -9.89
C LEU A 271 30.75 1.47 -8.42
N GLN A 272 30.77 0.25 -7.85
CA GLN A 272 31.35 0.02 -6.53
C GLN A 272 32.83 0.45 -6.45
N SER A 273 33.64 0.08 -7.44
CA SER A 273 35.05 0.44 -7.44
C SER A 273 35.27 1.94 -7.57
N VAL A 274 34.39 2.64 -8.26
CA VAL A 274 34.38 4.10 -8.35
C VAL A 274 34.05 4.71 -6.99
N PHE A 275 32.99 4.24 -6.31
CA PHE A 275 32.67 4.68 -4.95
C PHE A 275 33.84 4.45 -3.97
N ASP A 276 34.45 3.26 -4.03
CA ASP A 276 35.57 2.89 -3.15
C ASP A 276 36.82 3.74 -3.41
N SER A 277 36.95 4.35 -4.60
CA SER A 277 38.05 5.24 -4.94
C SER A 277 37.93 6.63 -4.33
N TYR A 278 36.73 7.05 -3.93
CA TYR A 278 36.49 8.39 -3.39
C TYR A 278 36.93 8.50 -1.93
N ASP A 279 37.65 9.59 -1.60
CA ASP A 279 37.96 9.93 -0.22
C ASP A 279 36.70 10.48 0.48
N ALA A 280 36.10 9.70 1.37
CA ALA A 280 34.86 10.05 2.08
C ALA A 280 34.99 11.33 2.93
N ILE A 281 36.21 11.72 3.31
CA ILE A 281 36.48 12.93 4.12
C ILE A 281 36.83 14.13 3.24
N ALA A 282 37.72 13.91 2.26
CA ALA A 282 38.20 14.99 1.41
C ALA A 282 37.25 15.31 0.25
N GLU A 283 36.49 14.31 -0.25
CA GLU A 283 35.64 14.42 -1.44
C GLU A 283 34.21 13.87 -1.23
N PRO A 284 33.53 14.20 -0.11
CA PRO A 284 32.20 13.61 0.19
C PRO A 284 31.15 13.91 -0.90
N GLN A 285 31.34 15.00 -1.66
CA GLN A 285 30.39 15.40 -2.71
C GLN A 285 30.44 14.47 -3.93
N LYS A 286 31.55 13.78 -4.20
CA LYS A 286 31.66 12.87 -5.36
C LYS A 286 30.76 11.66 -5.23
N ALA A 287 30.75 11.03 -4.04
CA ALA A 287 29.86 9.91 -3.77
C ALA A 287 28.39 10.31 -3.88
N GLN A 288 28.01 11.47 -3.30
CA GLN A 288 26.66 11.99 -3.41
C GLN A 288 26.26 12.28 -4.87
N ALA A 289 27.16 12.91 -5.64
CA ALA A 289 26.91 13.21 -7.05
C ALA A 289 26.72 11.94 -7.88
N LEU A 290 27.52 10.89 -7.64
CA LEU A 290 27.35 9.60 -8.34
C LEU A 290 26.02 8.93 -7.94
N THR A 291 25.65 8.95 -6.66
CA THR A 291 24.35 8.45 -6.20
C THR A 291 23.19 9.17 -6.89
N GLU A 292 23.24 10.50 -7.00
CA GLU A 292 22.21 11.28 -7.70
C GLU A 292 22.13 10.94 -9.20
N GLN A 293 23.27 10.62 -9.83
CA GLN A 293 23.32 10.25 -11.24
C GLN A 293 22.76 8.83 -11.50
N MET A 294 22.81 7.96 -10.48
CA MET A 294 22.28 6.60 -10.55
C MET A 294 20.79 6.53 -10.18
N ARG A 295 20.30 7.46 -9.36
CA ARG A 295 19.00 7.40 -8.67
C ARG A 295 17.80 7.08 -9.58
N GLY A 296 17.82 7.58 -10.82
CA GLY A 296 16.73 7.34 -11.77
C GLY A 296 16.77 5.96 -12.44
N ASP A 297 17.91 5.29 -12.35
CA ASP A 297 18.19 4.04 -13.05
C ASP A 297 18.58 2.89 -12.07
N ASP A 298 18.67 3.18 -10.76
CA ASP A 298 18.90 2.18 -9.71
C ASP A 298 17.59 1.47 -9.36
N ARG A 299 17.64 0.18 -9.07
CA ARG A 299 16.51 -0.63 -8.61
C ARG A 299 16.22 -0.54 -7.12
N PHE A 300 16.90 0.35 -6.39
CA PHE A 300 16.64 0.57 -4.98
C PHE A 300 15.35 1.37 -4.78
N ASN A 301 14.37 0.78 -4.11
CA ASN A 301 13.11 1.42 -3.76
C ASN A 301 12.60 0.81 -2.44
N TRP A 302 12.02 1.63 -1.58
CA TRP A 302 11.41 1.15 -0.34
C TRP A 302 10.02 0.53 -0.55
N GLY A 303 9.41 0.73 -1.73
CA GLY A 303 8.12 0.14 -2.10
C GLY A 303 6.89 0.99 -1.79
N TYR A 304 7.07 2.22 -1.31
CA TYR A 304 5.93 3.12 -1.00
C TYR A 304 5.40 3.87 -2.22
N ASP A 305 5.46 3.26 -3.39
CA ASP A 305 4.91 3.75 -4.65
C ASP A 305 4.10 2.65 -5.38
N PRO A 306 2.99 2.20 -4.77
CA PRO A 306 2.26 1.05 -5.26
C PRO A 306 1.72 1.27 -6.68
N TYR A 307 1.85 0.22 -7.53
CA TYR A 307 1.33 0.18 -8.89
C TYR A 307 0.25 -0.90 -9.04
N HIS A 308 0.61 -2.16 -8.85
CA HIS A 308 -0.33 -3.28 -8.82
C HIS A 308 -0.34 -3.92 -7.42
N PHE A 309 -1.34 -3.61 -6.63
CA PHE A 309 -1.43 -3.94 -5.19
C PHE A 309 -1.44 -5.44 -4.89
N ASN A 310 -1.87 -6.28 -5.83
CA ASN A 310 -2.10 -7.71 -5.65
C ASN A 310 -1.06 -8.58 -6.39
N VAL A 311 0.02 -7.98 -6.84
CA VAL A 311 1.09 -8.65 -7.59
C VAL A 311 2.39 -8.50 -6.83
N PRO A 312 3.17 -9.58 -6.58
CA PRO A 312 4.51 -9.47 -6.01
C PRO A 312 5.45 -8.66 -6.88
N GLU A 313 6.36 -7.90 -6.27
CA GLU A 313 7.38 -7.12 -6.99
C GLU A 313 8.31 -8.02 -7.81
N GLY A 314 8.44 -7.73 -9.11
CA GLY A 314 9.20 -8.56 -10.04
C GLY A 314 10.71 -8.40 -9.91
N SER A 315 11.21 -7.23 -9.54
CA SER A 315 12.66 -7.00 -9.37
C SER A 315 13.28 -7.85 -8.26
N TYR A 316 12.45 -8.37 -7.34
CA TYR A 316 12.88 -9.31 -6.29
C TYR A 316 12.82 -10.78 -6.71
N ALA A 317 12.31 -11.09 -7.90
CA ALA A 317 12.32 -12.44 -8.45
C ALA A 317 13.57 -12.71 -9.28
N THR A 318 13.91 -13.99 -9.46
CA THR A 318 15.01 -14.38 -10.38
C THR A 318 14.63 -14.21 -11.84
N ASP A 319 13.35 -14.20 -12.13
CA ASP A 319 12.75 -13.85 -13.41
C ASP A 319 11.54 -12.95 -13.16
N ALA A 320 11.61 -11.73 -13.64
CA ALA A 320 10.54 -10.74 -13.45
C ALA A 320 9.32 -11.01 -14.35
N ASP A 321 9.48 -11.72 -15.47
CA ASP A 321 8.38 -12.07 -16.35
C ASP A 321 7.52 -13.22 -15.78
N GLY A 322 6.22 -13.09 -15.86
CA GLY A 322 5.27 -14.16 -15.55
C GLY A 322 5.16 -14.50 -14.07
N VAL A 323 5.11 -15.81 -13.78
CA VAL A 323 4.66 -16.34 -12.48
C VAL A 323 5.79 -16.65 -11.48
N THR A 324 7.04 -16.53 -11.88
CA THR A 324 8.19 -16.85 -11.02
C THR A 324 8.15 -16.06 -9.71
N ARG A 325 7.79 -14.77 -9.76
CA ARG A 325 7.63 -13.90 -8.60
C ARG A 325 6.65 -14.45 -7.55
N ILE A 326 5.59 -15.12 -7.98
CA ILE A 326 4.58 -15.72 -7.09
C ILE A 326 5.19 -16.87 -6.30
N LYS A 327 5.82 -17.81 -7.00
CA LYS A 327 6.43 -19.00 -6.39
C LYS A 327 7.58 -18.64 -5.46
N GLU A 328 8.41 -17.68 -5.85
CA GLU A 328 9.56 -17.27 -5.07
C GLU A 328 9.18 -16.48 -3.82
N MET A 329 8.18 -15.59 -3.87
CA MET A 329 7.66 -14.95 -2.67
C MET A 329 7.05 -15.98 -1.70
N ARG A 330 6.32 -16.98 -2.20
CA ARG A 330 5.82 -18.08 -1.37
C ARG A 330 6.96 -18.88 -0.73
N ALA A 331 8.03 -19.15 -1.49
CA ALA A 331 9.21 -19.86 -0.96
C ALA A 331 9.92 -19.04 0.14
N MET A 332 10.01 -17.73 -0.01
CA MET A 332 10.51 -16.83 1.04
C MET A 332 9.69 -16.96 2.32
N ASN A 333 8.35 -16.80 2.23
CA ASN A 333 7.46 -16.88 3.39
C ASN A 333 7.54 -18.25 4.05
N GLN A 334 7.51 -19.34 3.28
CA GLN A 334 7.67 -20.69 3.81
C GLN A 334 8.99 -20.84 4.56
N SER A 335 10.10 -20.37 4.01
CA SER A 335 11.42 -20.45 4.65
C SER A 335 11.48 -19.68 5.97
N LEU A 336 10.83 -18.52 6.05
CA LEU A 336 10.72 -17.72 7.28
C LEU A 336 9.85 -18.43 8.33
N HIS A 337 8.72 -19.04 7.94
CA HIS A 337 7.90 -19.86 8.82
C HIS A 337 8.66 -21.08 9.35
N GLU A 338 9.39 -21.80 8.49
CA GLU A 338 10.20 -22.95 8.88
C GLU A 338 11.34 -22.57 9.83
N MET A 339 11.82 -21.32 9.77
CA MET A 339 12.79 -20.77 10.70
C MET A 339 12.16 -20.42 12.06
N GLY A 340 10.84 -20.36 12.15
CA GLY A 340 10.09 -20.06 13.38
C GLY A 340 9.57 -18.63 13.49
N MET A 341 9.53 -17.88 12.39
CA MET A 341 8.99 -16.52 12.34
C MET A 341 7.63 -16.49 11.61
N ARG A 342 6.78 -15.57 12.02
CA ARG A 342 5.65 -15.08 11.23
C ARG A 342 6.13 -14.02 10.26
N VAL A 343 5.38 -13.78 9.19
CA VAL A 343 5.75 -12.78 8.18
C VAL A 343 4.70 -11.68 8.14
N ALA A 344 5.14 -10.44 8.39
CA ALA A 344 4.30 -9.26 8.26
C ALA A 344 4.57 -8.56 6.93
N LEU A 345 3.51 -8.18 6.20
CA LEU A 345 3.59 -7.40 4.97
C LEU A 345 3.24 -5.93 5.25
N ASP A 346 4.09 -5.02 4.75
CA ASP A 346 3.72 -3.60 4.68
C ASP A 346 2.75 -3.36 3.53
N VAL A 347 1.61 -2.78 3.82
CA VAL A 347 0.57 -2.48 2.85
C VAL A 347 0.32 -0.98 2.73
N VAL A 348 0.35 -0.49 1.50
CA VAL A 348 0.28 0.93 1.18
C VAL A 348 -1.02 1.22 0.43
N TYR A 349 -2.16 1.23 1.15
CA TYR A 349 -3.46 1.51 0.54
C TYR A 349 -3.85 2.99 0.60
N ASN A 350 -3.11 3.80 1.33
CA ASN A 350 -3.44 5.20 1.58
C ASN A 350 -3.23 6.11 0.36
N HIS A 351 -2.48 5.68 -0.64
CA HIS A 351 -2.25 6.42 -1.89
C HIS A 351 -1.93 5.51 -3.07
N THR A 352 -1.93 6.09 -4.26
CA THR A 352 -1.39 5.51 -5.49
C THR A 352 -0.26 6.38 -6.01
N ASN A 353 0.68 5.80 -6.75
CA ASN A 353 1.75 6.57 -7.39
C ASN A 353 1.21 7.65 -8.32
N ALA A 354 0.09 7.38 -9.00
CA ALA A 354 -0.49 8.29 -9.99
C ALA A 354 -2.00 8.10 -10.16
N SER A 355 -2.66 9.14 -10.66
CA SER A 355 -4.10 9.19 -10.94
C SER A 355 -4.40 9.74 -12.35
N GLY A 356 -5.67 9.85 -12.69
CA GLY A 356 -6.15 10.39 -13.96
C GLY A 356 -5.61 9.64 -15.17
N LEU A 357 -5.13 10.37 -16.17
CA LEU A 357 -4.62 9.83 -17.43
C LEU A 357 -3.12 9.53 -17.41
N ASN A 358 -2.46 9.63 -16.28
CA ASN A 358 -1.03 9.30 -16.16
C ASN A 358 -0.76 7.85 -16.60
N GLY A 359 0.41 7.59 -17.20
CA GLY A 359 0.81 6.24 -17.65
C GLY A 359 0.73 5.19 -16.55
N LYS A 360 1.11 5.54 -15.34
CA LYS A 360 1.12 4.68 -14.13
C LYS A 360 -0.19 4.72 -13.32
N SER A 361 -1.23 5.43 -13.78
CA SER A 361 -2.57 5.37 -13.16
C SER A 361 -3.27 4.06 -13.52
N VAL A 362 -3.90 3.41 -12.55
CA VAL A 362 -4.69 2.18 -12.72
C VAL A 362 -6.14 2.42 -12.29
N LEU A 363 -6.38 2.63 -11.02
CA LEU A 363 -7.72 2.69 -10.43
C LEU A 363 -8.58 3.79 -11.04
N ASP A 364 -8.02 4.98 -11.23
CA ASP A 364 -8.73 6.14 -11.76
C ASP A 364 -9.00 6.07 -13.27
N LYS A 365 -8.31 5.17 -13.99
CA LYS A 365 -8.65 4.83 -15.40
C LYS A 365 -9.81 3.84 -15.49
N VAL A 366 -10.02 3.02 -14.46
CA VAL A 366 -11.12 2.04 -14.42
C VAL A 366 -12.41 2.72 -14.01
N VAL A 367 -12.40 3.48 -12.90
CA VAL A 367 -13.57 4.26 -12.44
C VAL A 367 -13.11 5.68 -12.11
N PRO A 368 -13.10 6.57 -13.10
CA PRO A 368 -12.63 7.94 -12.93
C PRO A 368 -13.36 8.68 -11.80
N GLY A 369 -12.60 9.29 -10.90
CA GLY A 369 -13.14 10.12 -9.81
C GLY A 369 -13.74 9.34 -8.64
N TYR A 370 -13.46 8.03 -8.51
CA TYR A 370 -14.04 7.21 -7.45
C TYR A 370 -13.04 6.81 -6.36
N TYR A 371 -11.89 6.26 -6.72
CA TYR A 371 -10.97 5.63 -5.76
C TYR A 371 -10.10 6.62 -4.98
N HIS A 372 -9.97 7.86 -5.47
CA HIS A 372 -9.14 8.89 -4.86
C HIS A 372 -9.94 9.86 -4.01
N ARG A 373 -9.25 10.49 -3.06
CA ARG A 373 -9.80 11.55 -2.22
C ARG A 373 -9.73 12.87 -2.95
N TYR A 374 -10.87 13.57 -2.99
CA TYR A 374 -10.99 14.88 -3.60
C TYR A 374 -11.19 15.95 -2.52
N ASP A 375 -10.46 17.05 -2.66
CA ASP A 375 -10.70 18.24 -1.87
C ASP A 375 -12.09 18.83 -2.19
N THR A 376 -12.88 19.09 -1.14
CA THR A 376 -14.28 19.49 -1.29
C THR A 376 -14.45 20.93 -1.78
N VAL A 377 -13.41 21.76 -1.71
CA VAL A 377 -13.42 23.16 -2.13
C VAL A 377 -12.84 23.34 -3.53
N THR A 378 -11.68 22.75 -3.78
CA THR A 378 -10.95 22.92 -5.05
C THR A 378 -11.29 21.87 -6.10
N GLY A 379 -11.85 20.73 -5.68
CA GLY A 379 -12.12 19.58 -6.55
C GLY A 379 -10.86 18.85 -7.04
N GLY A 380 -9.68 19.20 -6.53
CA GLY A 380 -8.43 18.50 -6.84
C GLY A 380 -8.24 17.26 -5.99
N ILE A 381 -7.39 16.32 -6.46
CA ILE A 381 -6.99 15.15 -5.65
C ILE A 381 -6.15 15.62 -4.47
N VAL A 382 -6.47 15.11 -3.28
CA VAL A 382 -5.71 15.37 -2.05
C VAL A 382 -4.37 14.65 -2.11
N ARG A 383 -3.32 15.31 -1.60
CA ARG A 383 -1.94 14.82 -1.57
C ARG A 383 -1.29 15.11 -0.23
N GLU A 384 -1.90 14.63 0.83
CA GLU A 384 -1.37 14.80 2.20
C GLU A 384 -0.34 13.72 2.57
N THR A 385 -0.29 12.64 1.80
CA THR A 385 0.78 11.65 1.84
C THR A 385 1.92 12.09 0.92
N CYS A 386 2.60 11.18 0.26
CA CYS A 386 3.57 11.56 -0.77
C CYS A 386 2.90 11.87 -2.12
N CYS A 387 1.75 11.27 -2.38
CA CYS A 387 1.25 11.03 -3.73
C CYS A 387 -0.27 11.26 -3.80
N ASP A 388 -0.99 10.58 -4.69
CA ASP A 388 -2.43 10.77 -4.88
C ASP A 388 -3.22 9.94 -3.86
N ASP A 389 -3.77 10.59 -2.83
CA ASP A 389 -4.44 9.93 -1.71
C ASP A 389 -5.69 9.16 -2.18
N THR A 390 -5.83 7.93 -1.69
CA THR A 390 -7.05 7.13 -1.88
C THR A 390 -8.14 7.52 -0.87
N GLU A 391 -9.37 7.06 -1.14
CA GLU A 391 -10.51 7.29 -0.25
C GLU A 391 -11.09 5.98 0.29
N PRO A 392 -10.56 5.47 1.40
CA PRO A 392 -11.00 4.20 2.00
C PRO A 392 -12.46 4.19 2.50
N ARG A 393 -13.14 5.35 2.56
CA ARG A 393 -14.55 5.45 2.91
C ARG A 393 -15.48 5.06 1.75
N ASN A 394 -15.00 5.11 0.52
CA ASN A 394 -15.74 4.65 -0.64
C ASN A 394 -15.83 3.12 -0.60
N ARG A 395 -17.03 2.58 -0.69
CA ARG A 395 -17.30 1.17 -0.41
C ARG A 395 -16.47 0.21 -1.25
N MET A 396 -16.27 0.50 -2.53
CA MET A 396 -15.47 -0.37 -3.40
C MET A 396 -13.96 -0.18 -3.21
N MET A 397 -13.49 0.93 -2.62
CA MET A 397 -12.10 1.03 -2.17
C MET A 397 -11.88 0.19 -0.91
N GLU A 398 -12.80 0.22 0.05
CA GLU A 398 -12.74 -0.67 1.22
C GLU A 398 -12.78 -2.14 0.80
N LYS A 399 -13.69 -2.52 -0.13
CA LYS A 399 -13.72 -3.88 -0.69
C LYS A 399 -12.40 -4.27 -1.36
N PHE A 400 -11.81 -3.37 -2.15
CA PHE A 400 -10.52 -3.61 -2.79
C PHE A 400 -9.43 -3.91 -1.75
N MET A 401 -9.36 -3.13 -0.67
CA MET A 401 -8.44 -3.38 0.45
C MET A 401 -8.71 -4.74 1.11
N GLN A 402 -9.98 -5.04 1.39
CA GLN A 402 -10.40 -6.31 2.00
C GLN A 402 -10.01 -7.52 1.15
N ASP A 403 -10.38 -7.52 -0.13
CA ASP A 403 -10.10 -8.63 -1.04
C ASP A 403 -8.59 -8.83 -1.22
N SER A 404 -7.83 -7.73 -1.28
CA SER A 404 -6.36 -7.74 -1.34
C SER A 404 -5.74 -8.38 -0.09
N LEU A 405 -6.14 -7.95 1.10
CA LEU A 405 -5.62 -8.48 2.37
C LEU A 405 -5.95 -9.97 2.53
N VAL A 406 -7.18 -10.37 2.22
CA VAL A 406 -7.59 -11.79 2.27
C VAL A 406 -6.77 -12.63 1.28
N MET A 407 -6.49 -12.10 0.09
CA MET A 407 -5.64 -12.76 -0.91
C MET A 407 -4.19 -12.91 -0.39
N TRP A 408 -3.59 -11.86 0.17
CA TRP A 408 -2.25 -11.93 0.74
C TRP A 408 -2.16 -12.90 1.93
N ALA A 409 -3.16 -12.93 2.81
CA ALA A 409 -3.22 -13.86 3.93
C ALA A 409 -3.38 -15.32 3.47
N THR A 410 -4.27 -15.60 2.50
CA THR A 410 -4.60 -16.97 2.11
C THR A 410 -3.66 -17.54 1.05
N GLN A 411 -3.27 -16.74 0.06
CA GLN A 411 -2.52 -17.22 -1.09
C GLN A 411 -1.00 -17.11 -0.90
N TYR A 412 -0.54 -16.20 -0.06
CA TYR A 412 0.89 -16.00 0.24
C TYR A 412 1.23 -16.28 1.71
N LYS A 413 0.21 -16.53 2.56
CA LYS A 413 0.36 -16.83 3.99
C LYS A 413 1.14 -15.74 4.73
N PHE A 414 0.77 -14.48 4.50
CA PHE A 414 1.20 -13.39 5.37
C PHE A 414 0.35 -13.39 6.64
N ASP A 415 1.00 -13.42 7.81
CA ASP A 415 0.38 -13.62 9.12
C ASP A 415 0.12 -12.33 9.88
N SER A 416 0.56 -11.22 9.32
CA SER A 416 0.39 -9.89 9.89
C SER A 416 0.43 -8.83 8.80
N PHE A 417 -0.24 -7.70 9.05
CA PHE A 417 -0.21 -6.57 8.14
C PHE A 417 0.16 -5.28 8.88
N ARG A 418 1.19 -4.61 8.39
CA ARG A 418 1.53 -3.24 8.80
C ARG A 418 0.92 -2.26 7.81
N PHE A 419 0.12 -1.33 8.30
CA PHE A 419 -0.53 -0.33 7.46
C PHE A 419 0.27 0.97 7.45
N ASP A 420 0.75 1.34 6.27
CA ASP A 420 1.32 2.66 6.01
C ASP A 420 0.21 3.71 6.18
N ILE A 421 0.49 4.75 6.97
CA ILE A 421 -0.44 5.82 7.33
C ILE A 421 -1.88 5.32 7.56
N MET A 422 -2.04 4.38 8.49
CA MET A 422 -3.32 3.72 8.82
C MET A 422 -4.44 4.72 9.11
N SER A 423 -4.10 5.90 9.63
CA SER A 423 -5.04 6.97 9.93
C SER A 423 -5.74 7.61 8.72
N GLN A 424 -5.35 7.25 7.49
CA GLN A 424 -6.11 7.62 6.29
C GLN A 424 -7.45 6.88 6.20
N ALA A 425 -7.56 5.71 6.80
CA ALA A 425 -8.81 4.97 6.93
C ALA A 425 -9.59 5.38 8.19
N THR A 426 -10.88 5.02 8.22
CA THR A 426 -11.68 5.13 9.45
C THR A 426 -11.38 3.97 10.39
N LYS A 427 -11.64 4.15 11.69
CA LYS A 427 -11.60 3.06 12.67
C LYS A 427 -12.49 1.89 12.24
N ASP A 428 -13.71 2.18 11.82
CA ASP A 428 -14.67 1.16 11.41
C ASP A 428 -14.20 0.38 10.17
N THR A 429 -13.60 1.05 9.19
CA THR A 429 -12.97 0.38 8.05
C THR A 429 -11.90 -0.59 8.52
N MET A 430 -10.98 -0.17 9.39
CA MET A 430 -9.92 -1.04 9.88
C MET A 430 -10.45 -2.26 10.64
N LEU A 431 -11.49 -2.10 11.45
CA LEU A 431 -12.14 -3.21 12.18
C LEU A 431 -12.81 -4.20 11.21
N ARG A 432 -13.45 -3.72 10.13
CA ARG A 432 -14.04 -4.61 9.11
C ARG A 432 -12.96 -5.38 8.34
N LEU A 433 -11.86 -4.72 7.97
CA LEU A 433 -10.72 -5.37 7.32
C LEU A 433 -10.10 -6.45 8.21
N GLU A 434 -9.88 -6.15 9.50
CA GLU A 434 -9.37 -7.11 10.47
C GLU A 434 -10.31 -8.31 10.61
N SER A 435 -11.61 -8.06 10.74
CA SER A 435 -12.62 -9.12 10.86
C SER A 435 -12.63 -10.03 9.63
N ALA A 436 -12.51 -9.47 8.42
CA ALA A 436 -12.49 -10.25 7.19
C ALA A 436 -11.24 -11.14 7.08
N VAL A 437 -10.08 -10.65 7.47
CA VAL A 437 -8.84 -11.45 7.46
C VAL A 437 -8.87 -12.50 8.57
N LYS A 438 -9.33 -12.16 9.78
CA LYS A 438 -9.47 -13.13 10.89
C LYS A 438 -10.49 -14.23 10.61
N ALA A 439 -11.41 -14.03 9.70
CA ALA A 439 -12.31 -15.10 9.25
C ALA A 439 -11.60 -16.23 8.47
N VAL A 440 -10.42 -15.96 7.92
CA VAL A 440 -9.60 -16.92 7.15
C VAL A 440 -8.27 -17.26 7.85
N ASP A 441 -7.80 -16.40 8.75
CA ASP A 441 -6.59 -16.55 9.55
C ASP A 441 -6.79 -15.88 10.92
N GLU A 442 -7.25 -16.67 11.92
CA GLU A 442 -7.76 -16.19 13.20
C GLU A 442 -6.73 -15.39 14.02
N ASP A 443 -5.45 -15.74 13.94
CA ASP A 443 -4.37 -15.10 14.69
C ASP A 443 -3.57 -14.06 13.88
N ASN A 444 -4.09 -13.64 12.72
CA ASN A 444 -3.50 -12.56 11.94
C ASN A 444 -3.49 -11.24 12.73
N TYR A 445 -2.36 -10.55 12.73
CA TYR A 445 -2.16 -9.34 13.54
C TYR A 445 -2.05 -8.09 12.66
N PHE A 446 -2.91 -7.10 12.96
CA PHE A 446 -2.91 -5.80 12.32
C PHE A 446 -2.23 -4.75 13.18
N TYR A 447 -1.38 -3.94 12.58
CA TYR A 447 -0.79 -2.77 13.23
C TYR A 447 -0.41 -1.71 12.19
N GLY A 448 -0.17 -0.47 12.61
CA GLY A 448 0.19 0.54 11.64
C GLY A 448 0.44 1.93 12.20
N GLU A 449 0.64 2.87 11.30
CA GLU A 449 0.89 4.27 11.59
C GLU A 449 -0.41 5.02 11.86
N GLY A 450 -0.79 5.09 13.12
CA GLY A 450 -1.97 5.81 13.59
C GLY A 450 -1.67 7.29 13.89
N TRP A 451 -1.00 8.01 12.98
CA TRP A 451 -0.65 9.41 13.19
C TRP A 451 -1.89 10.28 13.29
N ILE A 452 -1.91 11.20 14.25
CA ILE A 452 -2.95 12.21 14.35
C ILE A 452 -2.62 13.28 13.31
N LYS A 453 -3.42 13.28 12.23
CA LYS A 453 -3.39 14.30 11.19
C LYS A 453 -4.50 15.33 11.41
N GLU A 454 -4.79 16.16 10.43
CA GLU A 454 -5.87 17.14 10.50
C GLU A 454 -7.23 16.51 10.81
N ASP A 455 -8.13 17.26 11.45
CA ASP A 455 -9.51 16.83 11.64
C ASP A 455 -10.21 16.74 10.28
N ARG A 456 -10.60 15.53 9.91
CA ARG A 456 -11.22 15.23 8.63
C ARG A 456 -12.73 15.06 8.73
N GLY A 457 -13.32 15.36 9.89
CA GLY A 457 -14.74 15.20 10.13
C GLY A 457 -15.22 13.74 10.23
N TYR A 458 -14.32 12.77 10.44
CA TYR A 458 -14.65 11.38 10.71
C TYR A 458 -13.66 10.76 11.70
N GLU A 459 -14.05 9.67 12.35
CA GLU A 459 -13.20 8.94 13.29
C GLU A 459 -12.10 8.17 12.54
N GLN A 460 -10.91 8.75 12.52
CA GLN A 460 -9.72 8.16 11.88
C GLN A 460 -9.17 7.02 12.73
N ALA A 461 -8.46 6.05 12.09
CA ALA A 461 -7.75 4.99 12.80
C ALA A 461 -6.42 5.50 13.39
N THR A 462 -6.53 6.33 14.41
CA THR A 462 -5.38 6.96 15.09
C THR A 462 -4.96 6.20 16.34
N GLN A 463 -3.76 6.50 16.86
CA GLN A 463 -3.27 5.98 18.14
C GLN A 463 -4.28 6.12 19.29
N ILE A 464 -5.08 7.20 19.27
CA ILE A 464 -6.08 7.46 20.30
C ILE A 464 -7.32 6.59 20.06
N ASN A 465 -7.85 6.62 18.83
CA ASN A 465 -9.12 5.98 18.51
C ASN A 465 -9.05 4.45 18.46
N MET A 466 -7.84 3.90 18.22
CA MET A 466 -7.64 2.45 18.19
C MET A 466 -7.48 1.84 19.59
N ALA A 467 -7.44 2.65 20.66
CA ALA A 467 -7.44 2.13 22.03
C ALA A 467 -8.65 1.21 22.28
N GLY A 468 -8.43 0.07 22.96
CA GLY A 468 -9.44 -0.96 23.23
C GLY A 468 -9.75 -1.89 22.04
N THR A 469 -9.07 -1.76 20.91
CA THR A 469 -9.09 -2.74 19.80
C THR A 469 -7.88 -3.68 19.89
N GLN A 470 -7.84 -4.70 19.02
CA GLN A 470 -6.67 -5.56 18.88
C GLN A 470 -5.67 -5.07 17.81
N ILE A 471 -5.94 -3.94 17.18
CA ILE A 471 -5.09 -3.35 16.15
C ILE A 471 -4.03 -2.48 16.83
N GLY A 472 -2.76 -2.82 16.62
CA GLY A 472 -1.62 -2.10 17.20
C GLY A 472 -1.32 -0.78 16.49
N THR A 473 -0.70 0.14 17.22
CA THR A 473 -0.18 1.41 16.68
C THR A 473 1.25 1.66 17.17
N TYR A 474 2.04 2.33 16.33
CA TYR A 474 3.38 2.74 16.73
C TYR A 474 3.34 3.77 17.86
N ASN A 475 4.31 3.69 18.77
CA ASN A 475 4.48 4.64 19.87
C ASN A 475 5.44 5.77 19.47
N ASP A 476 4.88 6.89 19.04
CA ASP A 476 5.64 8.10 18.69
C ASP A 476 6.49 8.64 19.82
N ARG A 477 5.98 8.55 21.04
CA ARG A 477 6.64 9.19 22.19
C ARG A 477 8.00 8.61 22.47
N ILE A 478 8.14 7.28 22.41
CA ILE A 478 9.45 6.65 22.59
C ILE A 478 10.39 6.98 21.45
N ARG A 479 9.88 6.96 20.21
CA ARG A 479 10.66 7.35 19.03
C ARG A 479 11.21 8.77 19.16
N GLU A 480 10.34 9.73 19.45
CA GLU A 480 10.74 11.14 19.56
C GLU A 480 11.62 11.40 20.79
N ALA A 481 11.33 10.75 21.92
CA ALA A 481 12.17 10.87 23.10
C ALA A 481 13.62 10.42 22.85
N VAL A 482 13.81 9.33 22.12
CA VAL A 482 15.14 8.79 21.77
C VAL A 482 15.81 9.65 20.69
N ARG A 483 15.06 10.15 19.69
CA ARG A 483 15.61 10.95 18.57
C ARG A 483 16.11 12.32 18.97
N GLN A 484 15.60 12.92 20.02
CA GLN A 484 15.94 14.31 20.41
C GLN A 484 17.41 14.54 20.78
N GLY A 485 18.26 13.53 20.80
CA GLY A 485 19.71 13.63 20.93
C GLY A 485 20.22 14.10 22.31
N GLN A 486 19.41 14.83 23.09
CA GLN A 486 19.77 15.36 24.40
C GLN A 486 20.03 14.25 25.44
N ILE A 487 19.46 13.06 25.24
CA ILE A 487 19.67 11.88 26.08
C ILE A 487 21.14 11.41 26.06
N PHE A 488 21.87 11.73 24.99
CA PHE A 488 23.27 11.36 24.81
C PHE A 488 24.24 12.45 25.31
N SER A 489 23.72 13.55 25.88
CA SER A 489 24.56 14.61 26.42
C SER A 489 25.37 14.09 27.61
N THR A 490 26.68 14.32 27.58
CA THR A 490 27.59 14.00 28.69
C THR A 490 27.60 15.09 29.75
N GLU A 491 27.06 16.27 29.44
CA GLU A 491 27.01 17.41 30.35
C GLU A 491 25.64 17.47 31.05
N PRO A 492 25.60 17.48 32.38
CA PRO A 492 24.37 17.62 33.13
C PRO A 492 23.70 18.99 32.82
N SER A 493 22.47 18.93 32.35
CA SER A 493 21.63 20.12 32.11
C SER A 493 20.16 19.77 32.35
N ASP A 494 19.35 20.76 32.63
CA ASP A 494 17.90 20.57 32.78
C ASP A 494 17.28 19.93 31.54
N SER A 495 17.76 20.29 30.34
CA SER A 495 17.28 19.71 29.09
C SER A 495 17.67 18.24 28.91
N ALA A 496 18.88 17.86 29.32
CA ALA A 496 19.34 16.48 29.27
C ALA A 496 18.57 15.60 30.27
N LEU A 497 18.34 16.09 31.49
CA LEU A 497 17.56 15.38 32.52
C LEU A 497 16.09 15.24 32.10
N ALA A 498 15.48 16.29 31.54
CA ALA A 498 14.13 16.23 31.01
C ALA A 498 14.02 15.24 29.83
N ALA A 499 15.02 15.16 28.95
CA ALA A 499 15.04 14.18 27.84
C ALA A 499 15.13 12.74 28.37
N GLN A 500 15.93 12.48 29.41
CA GLN A 500 15.99 11.16 30.07
C GLN A 500 14.64 10.80 30.71
N ASP A 501 13.96 11.76 31.34
CA ASP A 501 12.63 11.54 31.91
C ASP A 501 11.60 11.21 30.82
N ASN A 502 11.64 11.90 29.66
CA ASN A 502 10.79 11.57 28.53
C ASN A 502 10.99 10.12 28.05
N VAL A 503 12.22 9.61 28.03
CA VAL A 503 12.49 8.20 27.69
C VAL A 503 11.90 7.28 28.76
N LYS A 504 12.14 7.53 30.06
CA LYS A 504 11.56 6.71 31.15
C LYS A 504 10.04 6.63 31.04
N MET A 505 9.41 7.79 30.84
CA MET A 505 7.96 7.92 30.75
C MET A 505 7.40 7.20 29.51
N SER A 506 8.08 7.32 28.39
CA SER A 506 7.67 6.66 27.14
C SER A 506 7.81 5.15 27.19
N LEU A 507 8.83 4.64 27.89
CA LEU A 507 9.01 3.20 28.15
C LEU A 507 7.94 2.65 29.10
N ALA A 508 7.47 3.45 30.05
CA ALA A 508 6.41 3.05 30.96
C ALA A 508 5.02 2.99 30.29
N GLY A 509 4.91 3.48 29.05
CA GLY A 509 3.66 3.43 28.28
C GLY A 509 2.60 4.42 28.72
N THR A 510 1.34 4.08 28.49
CA THR A 510 0.17 4.95 28.70
C THR A 510 -0.67 4.53 29.91
N LEU A 511 -0.06 3.89 30.88
CA LEU A 511 -0.76 3.39 32.07
C LEU A 511 -1.25 4.54 32.96
N THR A 512 -2.55 4.57 33.26
CA THR A 512 -3.18 5.64 34.07
C THR A 512 -2.72 5.61 35.52
N ASP A 513 -2.49 4.42 36.05
CA ASP A 513 -2.15 4.21 37.47
C ASP A 513 -0.64 4.15 37.76
N TYR A 514 0.19 4.23 36.72
CA TYR A 514 1.63 4.20 36.86
C TYR A 514 2.19 5.61 36.96
N VAL A 515 2.71 5.95 38.12
CA VAL A 515 3.20 7.30 38.41
C VAL A 515 4.74 7.27 38.46
N LEU A 516 5.36 8.15 37.70
CA LEU A 516 6.80 8.39 37.74
C LEU A 516 7.09 9.79 38.26
N GLU A 517 8.21 9.92 38.98
CA GLU A 517 8.75 11.18 39.44
C GLU A 517 9.81 11.67 38.44
N ASP A 518 9.68 12.92 37.98
CA ASP A 518 10.66 13.58 37.12
C ASP A 518 11.92 13.99 37.91
N TYR A 519 12.93 14.50 37.22
CA TYR A 519 14.18 14.97 37.83
C TYR A 519 14.01 16.17 38.79
N LYS A 520 12.85 16.84 38.77
CA LYS A 520 12.48 17.94 39.67
C LYS A 520 11.68 17.45 40.91
N GLY A 521 11.38 16.16 40.99
CA GLY A 521 10.58 15.57 42.06
C GLY A 521 9.08 15.76 41.87
N THR A 522 8.61 15.99 40.61
CA THR A 522 7.20 16.09 40.31
C THR A 522 6.68 14.73 39.88
N ALA A 523 5.71 14.20 40.62
CA ALA A 523 5.04 12.95 40.29
C ALA A 523 3.94 13.17 39.23
N SER A 524 3.95 12.36 38.18
CA SER A 524 2.94 12.42 37.09
C SER A 524 2.57 11.01 36.66
N ALA A 525 1.28 10.78 36.35
CA ALA A 525 0.84 9.56 35.69
C ALA A 525 1.42 9.50 34.27
N THR A 526 1.84 8.31 33.84
CA THR A 526 2.45 8.13 32.52
C THR A 526 1.48 8.40 31.37
N SER A 527 0.17 8.21 31.60
CA SER A 527 -0.90 8.56 30.66
C SER A 527 -0.97 10.06 30.34
N ASN A 528 -0.51 10.95 31.22
CA ASN A 528 -0.63 12.41 31.07
C ASN A 528 0.52 13.03 30.25
N ILE A 529 1.44 12.23 29.71
CA ILE A 529 2.62 12.73 29.04
C ILE A 529 2.39 12.84 27.56
N GLY A 530 2.52 14.06 27.04
CA GLY A 530 2.53 14.36 25.62
C GLY A 530 1.16 14.41 24.93
N GLY A 531 0.06 14.58 25.67
CA GLY A 531 -1.28 14.79 25.06
C GLY A 531 -1.94 13.55 24.44
N TYR A 532 -1.33 12.39 24.60
CA TYR A 532 -1.84 11.10 24.09
C TYR A 532 -2.55 10.28 25.18
N ALA A 533 -2.88 10.91 26.30
CA ALA A 533 -3.59 10.26 27.37
C ALA A 533 -5.01 9.93 26.93
N THR A 534 -5.21 8.72 26.46
CA THR A 534 -6.53 8.13 26.45
C THR A 534 -6.63 7.18 27.62
N ASP A 535 -7.75 7.22 28.30
CA ASP A 535 -8.11 6.20 29.27
C ASP A 535 -8.23 4.88 28.47
N PRO A 536 -7.37 3.89 28.69
CA PRO A 536 -7.62 2.58 28.13
C PRO A 536 -8.85 2.04 28.83
N ALA A 537 -9.97 2.01 28.13
CA ALA A 537 -11.21 1.45 28.62
C ALA A 537 -11.07 -0.05 28.88
#